data_61f109313699541f338f7a03ba4f2198
#
_entry.id   61f109313699541f338f7a03ba4f2198
#
_cell.length_a   1.000
_cell.length_b   1.000
_cell.length_c   1.000
_cell.angle_alpha   90.00
_cell.angle_beta   90.00
_cell.angle_gamma   90.00
#
_symmetry.space_group_name_H-M   'P 1'
#
loop_
_entity.id
_entity.type
_entity.pdbx_description
1 polymer ?
#
loop_
_entity_poly.entity_id
_entity_poly.type
_entity_poly.pdbx_seq_one_letter_code
_entity_poly.pdbx_strand_id
1 'polypeptide(L)'
;ADCGLGTRSEVKSLLKAKRITVNGKVVTNGKVQVNPETDEILFDGEKIQYEEFVYIMMNKPKGVVSATEDNLHKTVLDLIDPLYFKKGVFPVGRLDIDTHGLLLLTNDGELAHRLLSPKKHVTKIYQARVEGVMTPEDATAFEKGIVLSDGTECMPARLDILSTTQDESIVQIHLKEGKFHQVKRMVKACGKTVVDLQRLTMGPLKLDESLALGE
;
A
#
# COMPACT_ATOMS: atom_id res chain seq x y z
N ALA A 1 13.14 12.24 18.62
CA ALA A 1 11.87 12.50 17.95
C ALA A 1 11.63 11.45 16.87
N ASP A 2 12.53 11.35 15.91
CA ASP A 2 12.36 10.49 14.72
C ASP A 2 12.30 8.97 15.03
N CYS A 3 12.76 8.58 16.22
CA CYS A 3 12.65 7.21 16.75
C CYS A 3 11.38 6.97 17.59
N GLY A 4 10.42 7.87 17.56
CA GLY A 4 9.13 7.70 18.25
C GLY A 4 9.07 8.01 19.74
N LEU A 5 10.17 8.47 20.36
CA LEU A 5 10.21 8.82 21.80
C LEU A 5 9.40 10.06 22.18
N GLY A 6 8.76 10.71 21.23
CA GLY A 6 7.95 11.91 21.42
C GLY A 6 8.35 13.07 20.51
N THR A 7 7.71 14.22 20.74
CA THR A 7 8.00 15.48 20.03
C THR A 7 9.43 15.96 20.36
N ARG A 8 9.95 16.87 19.56
CA ARG A 8 11.26 17.52 19.82
C ARG A 8 11.35 18.15 21.20
N SER A 9 10.23 18.69 21.71
CA SER A 9 10.16 19.28 23.04
C SER A 9 10.24 18.22 24.16
N GLU A 10 9.51 17.13 24.01
CA GLU A 10 9.53 16.00 24.95
C GLU A 10 10.89 15.35 24.97
N VAL A 11 11.53 15.12 23.82
CA VAL A 11 12.89 14.56 23.74
C VAL A 11 13.91 15.47 24.42
N LYS A 12 13.79 16.80 24.33
CA LYS A 12 14.64 17.73 25.14
C LYS A 12 14.48 17.51 26.64
N SER A 13 13.28 17.21 27.11
CA SER A 13 13.02 16.90 28.51
C SER A 13 13.67 15.58 28.93
N LEU A 14 13.60 14.55 28.08
CA LEU A 14 14.26 13.26 28.29
C LEU A 14 15.80 13.39 28.35
N LEU A 15 16.37 14.23 27.48
CA LEU A 15 17.82 14.56 27.53
C LEU A 15 18.21 15.24 28.85
N LYS A 16 17.45 16.24 29.28
CA LYS A 16 17.70 16.92 30.58
C LYS A 16 17.56 15.95 31.76
N ALA A 17 16.65 14.99 31.68
CA ALA A 17 16.44 13.93 32.65
C ALA A 17 17.54 12.84 32.61
N LYS A 18 18.57 12.99 31.76
CA LYS A 18 19.70 12.06 31.62
C LYS A 18 19.31 10.62 31.23
N ARG A 19 18.17 10.45 30.54
CA ARG A 19 17.64 9.16 30.16
C ARG A 19 18.20 8.62 28.86
N ILE A 20 19.02 9.41 28.14
CA ILE A 20 19.58 9.04 26.83
C ILE A 20 21.11 8.97 26.96
N THR A 21 21.68 7.87 26.47
CA THR A 21 23.10 7.68 26.32
C THR A 21 23.49 7.46 24.87
N VAL A 22 24.66 7.91 24.49
CA VAL A 22 25.31 7.66 23.20
C VAL A 22 26.67 7.05 23.46
N ASN A 23 26.90 5.86 22.95
CA ASN A 23 28.17 5.11 23.17
C ASN A 23 28.54 5.04 24.67
N GLY A 24 27.56 4.76 25.51
CA GLY A 24 27.73 4.65 26.98
C GLY A 24 27.85 5.96 27.74
N LYS A 25 27.81 7.11 27.06
CA LYS A 25 27.91 8.44 27.71
C LYS A 25 26.56 9.12 27.76
N VAL A 26 26.17 9.66 28.92
CA VAL A 26 24.93 10.43 29.05
C VAL A 26 25.00 11.71 28.22
N VAL A 27 23.99 11.92 27.40
CA VAL A 27 23.83 13.11 26.55
C VAL A 27 22.68 13.96 27.09
N THR A 28 22.96 15.24 27.38
CA THR A 28 21.96 16.20 27.88
C THR A 28 21.62 17.29 26.86
N ASN A 29 22.38 17.39 25.78
CA ASN A 29 22.22 18.40 24.75
C ASN A 29 21.84 17.79 23.41
N GLY A 30 20.70 18.21 22.88
CA GLY A 30 20.17 17.74 21.57
C GLY A 30 20.95 18.24 20.34
N LYS A 31 22.03 19.05 20.54
CA LYS A 31 22.90 19.47 19.42
C LYS A 31 24.05 18.50 19.12
N VAL A 32 24.21 17.47 19.94
CA VAL A 32 25.22 16.42 19.70
C VAL A 32 24.90 15.71 18.40
N GLN A 33 25.87 15.68 17.50
CA GLN A 33 25.76 14.93 16.25
C GLN A 33 25.96 13.44 16.56
N VAL A 34 25.09 12.62 16.02
CA VAL A 34 25.14 11.17 16.13
C VAL A 34 25.03 10.53 14.74
N ASN A 35 25.73 9.42 14.54
CA ASN A 35 25.58 8.61 13.36
C ASN A 35 24.67 7.41 13.73
N PRO A 36 23.42 7.35 13.23
CA PRO A 36 22.49 6.29 13.59
C PRO A 36 22.93 4.88 13.16
N GLU A 37 23.86 4.78 12.21
CA GLU A 37 24.38 3.48 11.75
C GLU A 37 25.48 2.91 12.64
N THR A 38 26.28 3.79 13.25
CA THR A 38 27.50 3.39 13.99
C THR A 38 27.44 3.65 15.48
N ASP A 39 26.65 4.64 15.93
CA ASP A 39 26.55 5.00 17.33
C ASP A 39 25.45 4.19 18.04
N GLU A 40 25.78 3.68 19.21
CA GLU A 40 24.81 3.04 20.10
C GLU A 40 24.06 4.09 20.89
N ILE A 41 22.77 4.23 20.61
CA ILE A 41 21.90 5.16 21.31
C ILE A 41 20.93 4.36 22.18
N LEU A 42 20.97 4.61 23.50
CA LEU A 42 20.08 3.95 24.45
C LEU A 42 19.13 4.96 25.10
N PHE A 43 17.91 4.55 25.31
CA PHE A 43 16.90 5.21 26.13
C PHE A 43 16.56 4.31 27.32
N ASP A 44 16.85 4.76 28.54
CA ASP A 44 16.70 3.97 29.77
C ASP A 44 17.40 2.59 29.69
N GLY A 45 18.53 2.54 28.98
CA GLY A 45 19.30 1.30 28.78
C GLY A 45 18.81 0.41 27.63
N GLU A 46 17.72 0.75 26.98
CA GLU A 46 17.22 0.03 25.80
C GLU A 46 17.68 0.68 24.50
N LYS A 47 18.10 -0.15 23.53
CA LYS A 47 18.59 0.32 22.24
C LYS A 47 17.49 0.97 21.42
N ILE A 48 17.71 2.23 21.01
CA ILE A 48 16.85 2.92 20.07
C ILE A 48 17.28 2.52 18.65
N GLN A 49 16.34 1.98 17.88
CA GLN A 49 16.55 1.76 16.45
C GLN A 49 16.10 3.00 15.67
N TYR A 50 17.00 3.51 14.84
CA TYR A 50 16.67 4.50 13.83
C TYR A 50 16.45 3.76 12.51
N GLU A 51 15.24 3.80 12.04
CA GLU A 51 14.88 3.35 10.70
C GLU A 51 14.56 4.58 9.86
N GLU A 52 15.35 4.84 8.84
CA GLU A 52 15.14 5.95 7.92
C GLU A 52 13.84 5.73 7.14
N PHE A 53 13.67 4.52 6.63
CA PHE A 53 12.48 4.13 5.89
C PHE A 53 11.69 3.04 6.60
N VAL A 54 10.38 3.13 6.45
CA VAL A 54 9.42 2.15 6.96
C VAL A 54 8.65 1.57 5.79
N TYR A 55 8.45 0.27 5.81
CA TYR A 55 7.69 -0.46 4.80
C TYR A 55 6.65 -1.32 5.50
N ILE A 56 5.37 -1.05 5.24
CA ILE A 56 4.26 -1.75 5.86
C ILE A 56 3.43 -2.38 4.75
N MET A 57 3.28 -3.70 4.78
CA MET A 57 2.32 -4.41 3.97
C MET A 57 0.99 -4.45 4.72
N MET A 58 -0.06 -3.99 4.09
CA MET A 58 -1.41 -4.03 4.64
C MET A 58 -2.33 -4.89 3.75
N ASN A 59 -3.15 -5.71 4.37
CA ASN A 59 -4.33 -6.26 3.73
C ASN A 59 -5.48 -5.26 3.90
N LYS A 60 -5.55 -4.28 3.00
CA LYS A 60 -6.53 -3.19 3.09
C LYS A 60 -7.96 -3.75 3.08
N PRO A 61 -8.79 -3.42 4.08
CA PRO A 61 -10.20 -3.80 4.08
C PRO A 61 -11.02 -2.87 3.17
N LYS A 62 -12.25 -3.27 2.85
CA LYS A 62 -13.26 -2.38 2.28
C LYS A 62 -13.69 -1.33 3.29
N GLY A 63 -14.21 -0.22 2.81
CA GLY A 63 -14.78 0.85 3.64
C GLY A 63 -13.78 1.89 4.13
N VAL A 64 -12.49 1.74 3.80
CA VAL A 64 -11.47 2.76 4.09
C VAL A 64 -10.84 3.26 2.80
N VAL A 65 -10.41 4.52 2.79
CA VAL A 65 -9.78 5.15 1.64
C VAL A 65 -8.26 5.06 1.70
N SER A 66 -7.63 4.95 0.54
CA SER A 66 -6.17 4.99 0.40
C SER A 66 -5.69 6.44 0.37
N ALA A 67 -5.70 7.08 1.53
CA ALA A 67 -5.27 8.46 1.72
C ALA A 67 -4.61 8.61 3.09
N THR A 68 -3.88 9.70 3.28
CA THR A 68 -3.30 10.06 4.59
C THR A 68 -4.35 10.74 5.48
N GLU A 69 -5.26 11.49 4.88
CA GLU A 69 -6.35 12.20 5.55
C GLU A 69 -7.59 12.19 4.66
N ASP A 70 -8.77 12.14 5.24
CA ASP A 70 -10.06 12.28 4.58
C ASP A 70 -11.10 12.81 5.56
N ASN A 71 -11.97 13.70 5.09
CA ASN A 71 -12.96 14.36 5.95
C ASN A 71 -14.24 13.54 6.15
N LEU A 72 -14.49 12.54 5.32
CA LEU A 72 -15.73 11.77 5.29
C LEU A 72 -15.54 10.31 5.66
N HIS A 73 -14.36 9.75 5.35
CA HIS A 73 -14.11 8.34 5.46
C HIS A 73 -12.88 8.06 6.32
N LYS A 74 -12.90 6.93 6.99
CA LYS A 74 -11.72 6.38 7.64
C LYS A 74 -10.64 6.09 6.59
N THR A 75 -9.40 6.39 6.92
CA THR A 75 -8.25 6.16 6.02
C THR A 75 -7.47 4.91 6.41
N VAL A 76 -6.59 4.47 5.52
CA VAL A 76 -5.67 3.35 5.80
C VAL A 76 -4.69 3.69 6.93
N LEU A 77 -4.38 4.98 7.16
CA LEU A 77 -3.51 5.40 8.27
C LEU A 77 -4.19 5.26 9.63
N ASP A 78 -5.51 5.29 9.69
CA ASP A 78 -6.27 5.05 10.93
C ASP A 78 -6.20 3.58 11.40
N LEU A 79 -5.68 2.68 10.56
CA LEU A 79 -5.56 1.25 10.86
C LEU A 79 -4.17 0.85 11.36
N ILE A 80 -3.19 1.73 11.29
CA ILE A 80 -1.81 1.48 11.70
C ILE A 80 -1.48 2.23 12.99
N ASP A 81 -0.37 1.84 13.64
CA ASP A 81 0.11 2.53 14.83
C ASP A 81 0.37 4.01 14.52
N PRO A 82 -0.16 4.94 15.35
CA PRO A 82 0.06 6.39 15.20
C PRO A 82 1.52 6.81 15.11
N LEU A 83 2.45 5.99 15.58
CA LEU A 83 3.88 6.20 15.44
C LEU A 83 4.29 6.34 13.96
N TYR A 84 3.72 5.52 13.08
CA TYR A 84 4.04 5.54 11.66
C TYR A 84 3.51 6.79 10.95
N PHE A 85 2.39 7.34 11.42
CA PHE A 85 1.90 8.63 10.94
C PHE A 85 2.94 9.74 11.19
N LYS A 86 3.57 9.76 12.38
CA LYS A 86 4.63 10.72 12.73
C LYS A 86 5.89 10.54 11.88
N LYS A 87 6.15 9.34 11.36
CA LYS A 87 7.24 9.05 10.43
C LYS A 87 6.95 9.46 8.97
N GLY A 88 5.78 10.04 8.69
CA GLY A 88 5.39 10.50 7.36
C GLY A 88 5.05 9.36 6.39
N VAL A 89 4.57 8.23 6.90
CA VAL A 89 4.15 7.09 6.08
C VAL A 89 2.90 7.45 5.29
N PHE A 90 2.85 7.04 4.04
CA PHE A 90 1.73 7.24 3.11
C PHE A 90 1.45 5.98 2.27
N PRO A 91 0.24 5.78 1.75
CA PRO A 91 -0.06 4.66 0.89
C PRO A 91 0.61 4.80 -0.48
N VAL A 92 1.20 3.70 -0.98
CA VAL A 92 1.78 3.62 -2.32
C VAL A 92 0.70 3.25 -3.32
N GLY A 93 0.17 4.27 -3.96
CA GLY A 93 -0.97 4.17 -4.86
C GLY A 93 -2.30 4.13 -4.12
N ARG A 94 -3.34 3.84 -4.89
CA ARG A 94 -4.70 3.90 -4.40
C ARG A 94 -5.45 2.64 -4.78
N LEU A 95 -6.09 2.03 -3.81
CA LEU A 95 -7.19 1.09 -4.01
C LEU A 95 -8.50 1.82 -3.73
N ASP A 96 -9.54 1.52 -4.49
CA ASP A 96 -10.86 2.07 -4.28
C ASP A 96 -11.38 1.70 -2.89
N ILE A 97 -12.33 2.47 -2.37
CA ILE A 97 -12.92 2.23 -1.03
C ILE A 97 -13.52 0.83 -0.88
N ASP A 98 -14.06 0.28 -1.94
CA ASP A 98 -14.67 -1.06 -2.00
C ASP A 98 -13.72 -2.17 -2.51
N THR A 99 -12.47 -1.85 -2.77
CA THR A 99 -11.41 -2.79 -3.14
C THR A 99 -10.57 -3.14 -1.90
N HIS A 100 -10.24 -4.40 -1.75
CA HIS A 100 -9.40 -4.87 -0.65
C HIS A 100 -8.09 -5.51 -1.15
N GLY A 101 -7.23 -5.92 -0.22
CA GLY A 101 -5.99 -6.64 -0.52
C GLY A 101 -4.73 -5.81 -0.34
N LEU A 102 -3.70 -6.16 -1.09
CA LEU A 102 -2.36 -5.63 -0.94
C LEU A 102 -2.30 -4.11 -1.12
N LEU A 103 -1.89 -3.42 -0.07
CA LEU A 103 -1.47 -2.03 -0.10
C LEU A 103 -0.14 -1.88 0.64
N LEU A 104 0.83 -1.26 0.00
CA LEU A 104 2.10 -0.87 0.63
C LEU A 104 1.95 0.53 1.19
N LEU A 105 2.39 0.72 2.44
CA LEU A 105 2.56 2.04 3.05
C LEU A 105 4.03 2.25 3.38
N THR A 106 4.57 3.42 3.07
CA THR A 106 5.98 3.74 3.31
C THR A 106 6.19 5.25 3.37
N ASN A 107 7.33 5.66 3.90
CA ASN A 107 7.84 7.03 3.77
C ASN A 107 8.99 7.14 2.74
N ASP A 108 9.29 6.04 2.02
CA ASP A 108 10.25 6.02 0.91
C ASP A 108 9.59 6.51 -0.39
N GLY A 109 9.70 7.81 -0.64
CA GLY A 109 9.12 8.44 -1.83
C GLY A 109 9.74 7.96 -3.14
N GLU A 110 11.01 7.57 -3.14
CA GLU A 110 11.68 7.08 -4.34
C GLU A 110 11.15 5.70 -4.74
N LEU A 111 11.02 4.79 -3.79
CA LEU A 111 10.41 3.47 -4.03
C LEU A 111 8.96 3.63 -4.51
N ALA A 112 8.17 4.47 -3.84
CA ALA A 112 6.78 4.73 -4.23
C ALA A 112 6.69 5.24 -5.67
N HIS A 113 7.54 6.19 -6.05
CA HIS A 113 7.58 6.70 -7.42
C HIS A 113 7.95 5.62 -8.44
N ARG A 114 8.92 4.75 -8.12
CA ARG A 114 9.29 3.63 -9.01
C ARG A 114 8.14 2.64 -9.22
N LEU A 115 7.40 2.32 -8.15
CA LEU A 115 6.27 1.38 -8.20
C LEU A 115 5.06 1.94 -8.94
N LEU A 116 4.83 3.26 -8.86
CA LEU A 116 3.65 3.92 -9.43
C LEU A 116 3.88 4.50 -10.83
N SER A 117 5.14 4.66 -11.25
CA SER A 117 5.48 5.27 -12.53
C SER A 117 4.85 4.49 -13.70
N PRO A 118 4.03 5.13 -14.54
CA PRO A 118 3.47 4.48 -15.73
C PRO A 118 4.54 3.94 -16.68
N LYS A 119 5.71 4.60 -16.75
CA LYS A 119 6.83 4.20 -17.60
C LYS A 119 7.50 2.89 -17.17
N LYS A 120 7.35 2.50 -15.91
CA LYS A 120 7.93 1.26 -15.38
C LYS A 120 7.04 0.04 -15.60
N HIS A 121 5.78 0.24 -15.98
CA HIS A 121 4.81 -0.83 -16.27
C HIS A 121 4.78 -1.93 -15.20
N VAL A 122 4.85 -1.54 -13.93
CA VAL A 122 4.82 -2.50 -12.80
C VAL A 122 3.50 -3.26 -12.83
N THR A 123 3.59 -4.57 -12.99
CA THR A 123 2.41 -5.43 -13.07
C THR A 123 1.72 -5.54 -11.72
N LYS A 124 0.41 -5.39 -11.71
CA LYS A 124 -0.47 -5.61 -10.57
C LYS A 124 -1.43 -6.74 -10.91
N ILE A 125 -1.60 -7.68 -10.01
CA ILE A 125 -2.53 -8.80 -10.19
C ILE A 125 -3.69 -8.61 -9.23
N TYR A 126 -4.89 -8.62 -9.82
CA TYR A 126 -6.16 -8.53 -9.11
C TYR A 126 -6.91 -9.85 -9.24
N GLN A 127 -7.58 -10.26 -8.18
CA GLN A 127 -8.59 -11.31 -8.24
C GLN A 127 -9.96 -10.67 -8.14
N ALA A 128 -10.84 -11.03 -9.04
CA ALA A 128 -12.20 -10.52 -9.08
C ALA A 128 -13.22 -11.66 -9.04
N ARG A 129 -14.24 -11.48 -8.21
CA ARG A 129 -15.49 -12.22 -8.33
C ARG A 129 -16.42 -11.40 -9.21
N VAL A 130 -16.90 -12.00 -10.28
CA VAL A 130 -17.65 -11.36 -11.36
C VAL A 130 -19.02 -11.98 -11.46
N GLU A 131 -20.06 -11.16 -11.44
CA GLU A 131 -21.40 -11.56 -11.83
C GLU A 131 -21.47 -11.66 -13.36
N GLY A 132 -21.80 -12.83 -13.85
CA GLY A 132 -21.72 -13.22 -15.26
C GLY A 132 -20.57 -14.19 -15.54
N VAL A 133 -20.71 -14.92 -16.62
CA VAL A 133 -19.72 -15.92 -17.05
C VAL A 133 -18.70 -15.27 -17.98
N MET A 134 -17.47 -15.12 -17.50
CA MET A 134 -16.34 -14.66 -18.29
C MET A 134 -15.93 -15.76 -19.28
N THR A 135 -15.63 -15.38 -20.49
CA THR A 135 -15.38 -16.30 -21.62
C THR A 135 -13.98 -16.14 -22.19
N PRO A 136 -13.48 -17.14 -22.98
CA PRO A 136 -12.23 -16.99 -23.72
C PRO A 136 -12.20 -15.76 -24.65
N GLU A 137 -13.34 -15.37 -25.20
CA GLU A 137 -13.50 -14.17 -26.04
C GLU A 137 -13.25 -12.90 -25.21
N ASP A 138 -13.69 -12.87 -23.96
CA ASP A 138 -13.39 -11.78 -23.02
C ASP A 138 -11.89 -11.70 -22.75
N ALA A 139 -11.23 -12.84 -22.54
CA ALA A 139 -9.76 -12.89 -22.37
C ALA A 139 -9.03 -12.35 -23.61
N THR A 140 -9.49 -12.70 -24.80
CA THR A 140 -8.94 -12.18 -26.06
C THR A 140 -9.16 -10.66 -26.18
N ALA A 141 -10.32 -10.15 -25.76
CA ALA A 141 -10.58 -8.71 -25.74
C ALA A 141 -9.64 -7.97 -24.80
N PHE A 142 -9.36 -8.52 -23.62
CA PHE A 142 -8.36 -7.98 -22.67
C PHE A 142 -6.96 -7.95 -23.29
N GLU A 143 -6.52 -9.01 -23.97
CA GLU A 143 -5.21 -9.08 -24.63
C GLU A 143 -5.04 -8.06 -25.77
N LYS A 144 -6.10 -7.73 -26.48
CA LYS A 144 -6.10 -6.70 -27.51
C LYS A 144 -6.13 -5.29 -26.97
N GLY A 145 -6.50 -5.10 -25.72
CA GLY A 145 -6.79 -3.82 -25.12
C GLY A 145 -8.24 -3.41 -25.30
N ILE A 146 -8.89 -3.11 -24.18
CA ILE A 146 -10.31 -2.72 -24.17
C ILE A 146 -10.42 -1.21 -24.32
N VAL A 147 -11.37 -0.77 -25.15
CA VAL A 147 -11.81 0.63 -25.19
C VAL A 147 -13.02 0.77 -24.28
N LEU A 148 -12.90 1.66 -23.30
CA LEU A 148 -13.98 1.92 -22.34
C LEU A 148 -15.08 2.81 -22.95
N SER A 149 -16.24 2.87 -22.30
CA SER A 149 -17.42 3.60 -22.80
C SER A 149 -17.19 5.11 -23.01
N ASP A 150 -16.20 5.69 -22.33
CA ASP A 150 -15.81 7.09 -22.50
C ASP A 150 -14.70 7.30 -23.56
N GLY A 151 -14.36 6.25 -24.31
CA GLY A 151 -13.30 6.28 -25.33
C GLY A 151 -11.89 6.06 -24.76
N THR A 152 -11.72 5.84 -23.46
CA THR A 152 -10.42 5.54 -22.87
C THR A 152 -9.90 4.20 -23.38
N GLU A 153 -8.72 4.22 -24.01
CA GLU A 153 -8.03 3.00 -24.44
C GLU A 153 -7.23 2.42 -23.29
N CYS A 154 -7.46 1.14 -22.98
CA CYS A 154 -6.69 0.38 -21.99
C CYS A 154 -5.53 -0.35 -22.67
N MET A 155 -4.39 -0.42 -21.99
CA MET A 155 -3.30 -1.28 -22.43
C MET A 155 -3.75 -2.74 -22.48
N PRO A 156 -3.13 -3.56 -23.36
CA PRO A 156 -3.28 -5.00 -23.31
C PRO A 156 -3.09 -5.55 -21.90
N ALA A 157 -3.99 -6.41 -21.47
CA ALA A 157 -3.99 -7.03 -20.17
C ALA A 157 -4.25 -8.53 -20.27
N ARG A 158 -3.74 -9.30 -19.33
CA ARG A 158 -3.99 -10.72 -19.22
C ARG A 158 -5.19 -10.97 -18.32
N LEU A 159 -6.12 -11.80 -18.77
CA LEU A 159 -7.24 -12.30 -18.00
C LEU A 159 -7.16 -13.83 -17.91
N ASP A 160 -7.06 -14.34 -16.71
CA ASP A 160 -7.11 -15.78 -16.40
C ASP A 160 -8.45 -16.12 -15.74
N ILE A 161 -9.20 -17.02 -16.32
CA ILE A 161 -10.47 -17.53 -15.77
C ILE A 161 -10.12 -18.70 -14.86
N LEU A 162 -10.29 -18.52 -13.54
CA LEU A 162 -9.96 -19.57 -12.56
C LEU A 162 -11.09 -20.57 -12.37
N SER A 163 -12.33 -20.08 -12.32
CA SER A 163 -13.52 -20.90 -12.20
C SER A 163 -14.74 -20.15 -12.70
N THR A 164 -15.74 -20.90 -13.14
CA THR A 164 -17.04 -20.39 -13.52
C THR A 164 -18.14 -21.25 -12.94
N THR A 165 -19.26 -20.61 -12.60
CA THR A 165 -20.54 -21.26 -12.32
C THR A 165 -21.52 -20.84 -13.40
N GLN A 166 -22.81 -21.14 -13.21
CA GLN A 166 -23.86 -20.73 -14.14
C GLN A 166 -24.01 -19.20 -14.23
N ASP A 167 -23.72 -18.47 -13.12
CA ASP A 167 -24.00 -17.05 -12.97
C ASP A 167 -22.79 -16.20 -12.60
N GLU A 168 -21.68 -16.82 -12.21
CA GLU A 168 -20.49 -16.11 -11.67
C GLU A 168 -19.19 -16.66 -12.26
N SER A 169 -18.16 -15.83 -12.17
CA SER A 169 -16.78 -16.20 -12.49
C SER A 169 -15.81 -15.68 -11.42
N ILE A 170 -14.75 -16.46 -11.19
CA ILE A 170 -13.56 -15.99 -10.47
C ILE A 170 -12.45 -15.85 -11.49
N VAL A 171 -11.88 -14.66 -11.58
CA VAL A 171 -10.83 -14.34 -12.56
C VAL A 171 -9.65 -13.66 -11.91
N GLN A 172 -8.48 -13.77 -12.53
CA GLN A 172 -7.33 -12.94 -12.22
C GLN A 172 -6.99 -12.05 -13.41
N ILE A 173 -6.69 -10.78 -13.12
CA ILE A 173 -6.42 -9.77 -14.13
C ILE A 173 -5.06 -9.15 -13.83
N HIS A 174 -4.18 -9.15 -14.83
CA HIS A 174 -2.84 -8.62 -14.76
C HIS A 174 -2.79 -7.29 -15.50
N LEU A 175 -2.65 -6.19 -14.74
CA LEU A 175 -2.58 -4.83 -15.30
C LEU A 175 -1.17 -4.26 -15.16
N LYS A 176 -0.73 -3.52 -16.19
CA LYS A 176 0.52 -2.73 -16.20
C LYS A 176 0.28 -1.23 -16.06
N GLU A 177 -0.93 -0.82 -15.85
CA GLU A 177 -1.38 0.56 -15.66
C GLU A 177 -2.39 0.65 -14.50
N GLY A 178 -2.90 1.83 -14.21
CA GLY A 178 -3.86 2.03 -13.12
C GLY A 178 -4.77 3.22 -13.39
N LYS A 179 -5.69 3.07 -14.35
CA LYS A 179 -6.71 4.08 -14.63
C LYS A 179 -7.85 3.99 -13.61
N PHE A 180 -8.63 5.06 -13.51
CA PHE A 180 -9.77 5.14 -12.60
C PHE A 180 -10.73 3.97 -12.78
N HIS A 181 -10.96 3.21 -11.71
CA HIS A 181 -11.82 2.01 -11.66
C HIS A 181 -11.59 1.03 -12.82
N GLN A 182 -10.36 0.86 -13.24
CA GLN A 182 -10.02 0.22 -14.51
C GLN A 182 -10.54 -1.22 -14.62
N VAL A 183 -10.27 -2.07 -13.61
CA VAL A 183 -10.73 -3.48 -13.64
C VAL A 183 -12.24 -3.56 -13.77
N LYS A 184 -12.96 -2.80 -12.93
CA LYS A 184 -14.44 -2.77 -12.96
C LYS A 184 -14.98 -2.33 -14.29
N ARG A 185 -14.38 -1.31 -14.88
CA ARG A 185 -14.81 -0.74 -16.18
C ARG A 185 -14.49 -1.66 -17.34
N MET A 186 -13.35 -2.35 -17.32
CA MET A 186 -12.97 -3.33 -18.34
C MET A 186 -13.91 -4.52 -18.32
N VAL A 187 -14.22 -5.07 -17.16
CA VAL A 187 -15.18 -6.18 -17.00
C VAL A 187 -16.57 -5.76 -17.45
N LYS A 188 -16.99 -4.52 -17.13
CA LYS A 188 -18.27 -3.97 -17.58
C LYS A 188 -18.34 -3.81 -19.10
N ALA A 189 -17.23 -3.48 -19.74
CA ALA A 189 -17.15 -3.42 -21.21
C ALA A 189 -17.38 -4.79 -21.86
N CYS A 190 -17.13 -5.88 -21.14
CA CYS A 190 -17.46 -7.25 -21.54
C CYS A 190 -18.89 -7.68 -21.16
N GLY A 191 -19.73 -6.76 -20.68
CA GLY A 191 -21.11 -7.02 -20.29
C GLY A 191 -21.30 -7.75 -18.95
N LYS A 192 -20.27 -7.78 -18.09
CA LYS A 192 -20.30 -8.42 -16.77
C LYS A 192 -20.00 -7.39 -15.68
N THR A 193 -20.17 -7.78 -14.42
CA THR A 193 -20.02 -6.85 -13.28
C THR A 193 -19.10 -7.43 -12.21
N VAL A 194 -18.08 -6.68 -11.80
CA VAL A 194 -17.25 -7.01 -10.64
C VAL A 194 -18.06 -6.80 -9.37
N VAL A 195 -18.18 -7.83 -8.54
CA VAL A 195 -18.88 -7.78 -7.25
C VAL A 195 -17.93 -7.84 -6.06
N ASP A 196 -16.70 -8.32 -6.26
CA ASP A 196 -15.61 -8.26 -5.30
C ASP A 196 -14.29 -8.12 -6.01
N LEU A 197 -13.39 -7.28 -5.50
CA LEU A 197 -12.08 -7.01 -6.10
C LEU A 197 -11.01 -6.97 -5.03
N GLN A 198 -9.98 -7.80 -5.22
CA GLN A 198 -8.82 -7.90 -4.35
C GLN A 198 -7.53 -7.72 -5.14
N ARG A 199 -6.62 -6.87 -4.67
CA ARG A 199 -5.27 -6.84 -5.22
C ARG A 199 -4.39 -7.86 -4.50
N LEU A 200 -3.78 -8.77 -5.25
CA LEU A 200 -2.91 -9.83 -4.75
C LEU A 200 -1.43 -9.46 -4.80
N THR A 201 -1.01 -8.76 -5.87
CA THR A 201 0.39 -8.41 -6.08
C THR A 201 0.56 -7.00 -6.62
N MET A 202 1.73 -6.43 -6.38
CA MET A 202 2.21 -5.21 -7.01
C MET A 202 3.72 -5.36 -7.27
N GLY A 203 4.10 -5.59 -8.54
CA GLY A 203 5.47 -5.95 -8.88
C GLY A 203 5.94 -7.19 -8.13
N PRO A 204 7.08 -7.11 -7.42
CA PRO A 204 7.61 -8.25 -6.65
C PRO A 204 6.86 -8.49 -5.33
N LEU A 205 6.01 -7.56 -4.89
CA LEU A 205 5.28 -7.68 -3.64
C LEU A 205 4.06 -8.58 -3.83
N LYS A 206 3.91 -9.58 -2.97
CA LYS A 206 2.77 -10.47 -2.91
C LYS A 206 2.11 -10.32 -1.54
N LEU A 207 0.77 -10.24 -1.52
CA LEU A 207 0.01 -10.21 -0.27
C LEU A 207 0.32 -11.44 0.58
N ASP A 208 0.67 -11.21 1.83
CA ASP A 208 0.82 -12.28 2.81
C ASP A 208 -0.57 -12.79 3.20
N GLU A 209 -0.82 -14.06 2.89
CA GLU A 209 -2.13 -14.70 3.14
C GLU A 209 -2.46 -14.86 4.63
N SER A 210 -1.46 -14.73 5.51
CA SER A 210 -1.67 -14.75 6.97
C SER A 210 -2.25 -13.47 7.53
N LEU A 211 -2.17 -12.35 6.78
CA LEU A 211 -2.73 -11.07 7.22
C LEU A 211 -4.25 -11.08 7.12
N ALA A 212 -4.93 -10.82 8.24
CA ALA A 212 -6.35 -10.56 8.24
C ALA A 212 -6.67 -9.20 7.60
N LEU A 213 -7.93 -8.97 7.25
CA LEU A 213 -8.38 -7.68 6.73
C LEU A 213 -8.13 -6.57 7.77
N GLY A 214 -7.37 -5.57 7.39
CA GLY A 214 -7.01 -4.44 8.24
C GLY A 214 -5.67 -4.58 8.96
N GLU A 215 -5.01 -5.75 8.83
CA GLU A 215 -3.63 -5.95 9.29
C GLU A 215 -2.61 -5.50 8.27
#